data_4b88df1bd9b6bce2f34725b48686f765
#
_entry.id   4b88df1bd9b6bce2f34725b48686f765
#
_cell.length_a   1.000
_cell.length_b   1.000
_cell.length_c   1.000
_cell.angle_alpha   90.00
_cell.angle_beta   90.00
_cell.angle_gamma   90.00
#
_symmetry.space_group_name_H-M   'P 1'
#
loop_
_entity.id
_entity.type
_entity.pdbx_description
1 polymer ?
#
loop_
_entity_poly.entity_id
_entity_poly.type
_entity_poly.pdbx_seq_one_letter_code
_entity_poly.pdbx_strand_id
1 'polypeptide(L)'
;TDTMYYVTFSVTNLCGTDSIFDSISVTPWPSPVFINNLDFGCSPLEVSFLNLSVGNPDIYHWNLGDGTIFSTTDSLFQHVFTTNSDTTYTISLIAENECGTDTSASNIIVYPDQVTAFFTTDTTSGCQPLEVNFQNFSIGSGLIYSWDFGDGNSSVSGTTTHVFDSAGTFNVQFVVH
;
A
#
# COMPACT_ATOMS: atom_id res chain seq x y z
N THR A 1 -16.62 -14.55 19.86
CA THR A 1 -17.26 -14.62 21.21
C THR A 1 -16.96 -15.96 21.83
N ASP A 2 -16.68 -15.94 23.12
CA ASP A 2 -16.46 -17.17 23.91
C ASP A 2 -17.68 -18.09 23.83
N THR A 3 -17.41 -19.36 23.76
CA THR A 3 -18.47 -20.38 23.77
C THR A 3 -18.59 -20.93 25.17
N MET A 4 -19.81 -20.83 25.76
CA MET A 4 -20.10 -21.33 27.06
C MET A 4 -20.82 -22.68 26.97
N TYR A 5 -20.25 -23.70 27.60
CA TYR A 5 -20.81 -25.00 27.70
C TYR A 5 -21.38 -25.23 29.09
N TYR A 6 -22.62 -25.71 29.18
CA TYR A 6 -23.28 -25.99 30.44
C TYR A 6 -23.25 -27.49 30.66
N VAL A 7 -22.72 -27.92 31.81
CA VAL A 7 -22.62 -29.31 32.21
C VAL A 7 -23.55 -29.53 33.38
N THR A 8 -24.41 -30.55 33.27
CA THR A 8 -25.30 -30.95 34.37
C THR A 8 -24.98 -32.40 34.75
N PHE A 9 -24.75 -32.63 36.05
CA PHE A 9 -24.61 -33.94 36.62
C PHE A 9 -25.82 -34.23 37.53
N SER A 10 -26.50 -35.32 37.28
CA SER A 10 -27.68 -35.72 38.05
C SER A 10 -27.50 -37.11 38.63
N VAL A 11 -27.90 -37.29 39.87
CA VAL A 11 -27.95 -38.60 40.57
C VAL A 11 -29.38 -38.90 40.99
N THR A 12 -29.80 -40.14 40.79
CA THR A 12 -31.16 -40.61 41.09
C THR A 12 -31.13 -41.88 41.88
N ASN A 13 -31.99 -41.99 42.92
CA ASN A 13 -32.29 -43.21 43.63
C ASN A 13 -33.80 -43.36 43.80
N LEU A 14 -34.23 -44.36 44.59
CA LEU A 14 -35.65 -44.61 44.85
C LEU A 14 -36.33 -43.48 45.66
N CYS A 15 -35.56 -42.64 46.30
CA CYS A 15 -36.05 -41.55 47.16
C CYS A 15 -36.11 -40.17 46.45
N GLY A 16 -35.42 -40.01 45.25
CA GLY A 16 -35.42 -38.76 44.53
C GLY A 16 -34.24 -38.59 43.57
N THR A 17 -34.19 -37.43 42.94
CA THR A 17 -33.12 -36.99 42.04
C THR A 17 -32.52 -35.66 42.58
N ASP A 18 -31.20 -35.60 42.59
CA ASP A 18 -30.45 -34.35 42.85
C ASP A 18 -29.54 -34.07 41.67
N SER A 19 -29.28 -32.79 41.38
CA SER A 19 -28.45 -32.39 40.26
C SER A 19 -27.63 -31.14 40.59
N ILE A 20 -26.41 -31.11 40.07
CA ILE A 20 -25.52 -29.94 40.06
C ILE A 20 -25.22 -29.55 38.62
N PHE A 21 -25.10 -28.25 38.38
CA PHE A 21 -24.69 -27.71 37.09
C PHE A 21 -23.49 -26.80 37.24
N ASP A 22 -22.67 -26.74 36.19
CA ASP A 22 -21.52 -25.86 36.08
C ASP A 22 -21.39 -25.35 34.64
N SER A 23 -20.59 -24.36 34.40
CA SER A 23 -20.34 -23.78 33.07
C SER A 23 -18.85 -23.74 32.77
N ILE A 24 -18.51 -24.07 31.53
CA ILE A 24 -17.15 -24.02 31.01
C ILE A 24 -17.15 -22.98 29.88
N SER A 25 -16.33 -21.93 30.02
CA SER A 25 -16.06 -20.96 28.96
C SER A 25 -14.87 -21.40 28.14
N VAL A 26 -14.99 -21.37 26.83
CA VAL A 26 -13.90 -21.66 25.89
C VAL A 26 -13.68 -20.44 25.02
N THR A 27 -12.50 -19.84 25.14
CA THR A 27 -12.07 -18.67 24.36
C THR A 27 -11.45 -19.15 23.06
N PRO A 28 -11.86 -18.62 21.89
CA PRO A 28 -11.26 -18.96 20.61
C PRO A 28 -9.87 -18.34 20.47
N TRP A 29 -9.02 -18.93 19.61
CA TRP A 29 -7.79 -18.30 19.16
C TRP A 29 -8.06 -16.97 18.46
N PRO A 30 -7.21 -15.96 18.64
CA PRO A 30 -7.32 -14.70 17.90
C PRO A 30 -7.05 -14.98 16.42
N SER A 31 -7.81 -14.32 15.55
CA SER A 31 -7.62 -14.39 14.09
C SER A 31 -7.61 -12.98 13.53
N PRO A 32 -6.43 -12.38 13.33
CA PRO A 32 -6.28 -11.02 12.85
C PRO A 32 -6.66 -10.90 11.37
N VAL A 33 -7.52 -9.93 11.09
CA VAL A 33 -7.91 -9.52 9.74
C VAL A 33 -8.05 -8.01 9.73
N PHE A 34 -7.48 -7.37 8.73
CA PHE A 34 -7.69 -5.95 8.48
C PHE A 34 -7.82 -5.65 6.99
N ILE A 35 -8.43 -4.51 6.68
CA ILE A 35 -8.49 -3.94 5.33
C ILE A 35 -8.00 -2.51 5.38
N ASN A 36 -7.49 -2.04 4.26
CA ASN A 36 -7.11 -0.67 4.01
C ASN A 36 -7.88 -0.14 2.80
N ASN A 37 -8.08 1.17 2.73
CA ASN A 37 -8.82 1.82 1.65
C ASN A 37 -7.98 2.01 0.37
N LEU A 38 -6.64 2.00 0.48
CA LEU A 38 -5.70 2.20 -0.62
C LEU A 38 -4.51 1.26 -0.48
N ASP A 39 -4.16 0.55 -1.56
CA ASP A 39 -2.97 -0.33 -1.62
C ASP A 39 -1.76 0.38 -2.21
N PHE A 40 -1.96 1.51 -2.91
CA PHE A 40 -0.90 2.32 -3.48
C PHE A 40 -1.33 3.78 -3.70
N GLY A 41 -0.35 4.68 -3.83
CA GLY A 41 -0.57 6.10 -4.15
C GLY A 41 0.70 6.92 -4.06
N CYS A 42 0.57 8.24 -4.30
CA CYS A 42 1.69 9.19 -4.20
C CYS A 42 1.83 9.73 -2.78
N SER A 43 3.07 9.98 -2.39
CA SER A 43 3.44 10.64 -1.11
C SER A 43 2.99 12.12 -1.11
N PRO A 44 2.45 12.66 0.00
CA PRO A 44 2.03 11.95 1.21
C PRO A 44 0.74 11.14 1.00
N LEU A 45 0.74 9.85 1.33
CA LEU A 45 -0.41 8.97 1.14
C LEU A 45 -1.13 8.74 2.47
N GLU A 46 -2.34 9.25 2.61
CA GLU A 46 -3.19 8.98 3.77
C GLU A 46 -3.98 7.69 3.56
N VAL A 47 -3.80 6.72 4.45
CA VAL A 47 -4.45 5.42 4.42
C VAL A 47 -5.26 5.19 5.68
N SER A 48 -6.51 4.73 5.50
CA SER A 48 -7.40 4.32 6.60
C SER A 48 -7.35 2.80 6.74
N PHE A 49 -7.20 2.33 7.97
CA PHE A 49 -7.18 0.92 8.33
C PHE A 49 -8.39 0.55 9.16
N LEU A 50 -9.11 -0.50 8.76
CA LEU A 50 -10.21 -1.07 9.50
C LEU A 50 -9.84 -2.48 9.98
N ASN A 51 -9.84 -2.66 11.28
CA ASN A 51 -9.63 -3.95 11.95
C ASN A 51 -10.93 -4.75 11.98
N LEU A 52 -10.89 -5.95 11.42
CA LEU A 52 -12.00 -6.90 11.33
C LEU A 52 -11.68 -8.22 12.04
N SER A 53 -10.67 -8.23 12.91
CA SER A 53 -10.21 -9.41 13.64
C SER A 53 -11.32 -10.06 14.45
N VAL A 54 -11.27 -11.37 14.56
CA VAL A 54 -12.20 -12.19 15.35
C VAL A 54 -11.44 -13.03 16.38
N GLY A 55 -12.13 -13.72 17.28
CA GLY A 55 -11.51 -14.57 18.31
C GLY A 55 -11.30 -13.86 19.64
N ASN A 56 -12.04 -12.77 19.92
CA ASN A 56 -11.97 -11.98 21.16
C ASN A 56 -10.54 -11.54 21.54
N PRO A 57 -9.80 -10.84 20.67
CA PRO A 57 -8.51 -10.29 21.06
C PRO A 57 -8.68 -9.21 22.15
N ASP A 58 -7.78 -9.23 23.13
CA ASP A 58 -7.72 -8.23 24.21
C ASP A 58 -7.02 -6.97 23.74
N ILE A 59 -6.03 -7.12 22.85
CA ILE A 59 -5.22 -6.02 22.33
C ILE A 59 -4.73 -6.33 20.90
N TYR A 60 -4.47 -5.25 20.15
CA TYR A 60 -3.91 -5.28 18.80
C TYR A 60 -2.59 -4.53 18.77
N HIS A 61 -1.56 -5.14 18.17
CA HIS A 61 -0.26 -4.52 17.96
C HIS A 61 -0.04 -4.30 16.47
N TRP A 62 0.12 -3.05 16.09
CA TRP A 62 0.35 -2.63 14.72
C TRP A 62 1.80 -2.24 14.49
N ASN A 63 2.36 -2.66 13.35
CA ASN A 63 3.59 -2.15 12.77
C ASN A 63 3.29 -1.73 11.34
N LEU A 64 3.50 -0.46 11.02
CA LEU A 64 3.15 0.12 9.71
C LEU A 64 4.30 0.08 8.71
N GLY A 65 5.47 -0.49 9.10
CA GLY A 65 6.60 -0.68 8.20
C GLY A 65 7.45 0.57 7.94
N ASP A 66 7.02 1.75 8.40
CA ASP A 66 7.74 3.03 8.30
C ASP A 66 8.44 3.42 9.61
N GLY A 67 8.45 2.52 10.59
CA GLY A 67 8.96 2.74 11.95
C GLY A 67 7.85 3.06 12.96
N THR A 68 6.62 3.27 12.53
CA THR A 68 5.47 3.49 13.41
C THR A 68 4.99 2.16 13.98
N ILE A 69 5.03 2.03 15.30
CA ILE A 69 4.57 0.85 16.06
C ILE A 69 3.71 1.34 17.21
N PHE A 70 2.53 0.76 17.40
CA PHE A 70 1.63 1.08 18.50
C PHE A 70 0.70 -0.07 18.84
N SER A 71 0.05 0.02 19.99
CA SER A 71 -0.97 -0.93 20.44
C SER A 71 -2.27 -0.19 20.72
N THR A 72 -3.38 -0.79 20.35
CA THR A 72 -4.72 -0.20 20.51
C THR A 72 -5.79 -1.27 20.62
N THR A 73 -6.95 -0.88 21.12
CA THR A 73 -8.21 -1.64 21.05
C THR A 73 -9.16 -1.07 20.00
N ASP A 74 -8.79 0.05 19.38
CA ASP A 74 -9.62 0.70 18.35
C ASP A 74 -9.66 -0.13 17.07
N SER A 75 -10.81 -0.13 16.42
CA SER A 75 -11.02 -0.83 15.16
C SER A 75 -10.70 0.01 13.92
N LEU A 76 -10.55 1.33 14.05
CA LEU A 76 -10.31 2.24 12.93
C LEU A 76 -9.24 3.27 13.30
N PHE A 77 -8.27 3.48 12.40
CA PHE A 77 -7.31 4.59 12.47
C PHE A 77 -6.85 4.99 11.07
N GLN A 78 -6.17 6.13 10.99
CA GLN A 78 -5.57 6.66 9.76
C GLN A 78 -4.08 6.88 9.99
N HIS A 79 -3.30 6.74 8.89
CA HIS A 79 -1.87 7.01 8.89
C HIS A 79 -1.44 7.62 7.56
N VAL A 80 -0.44 8.51 7.61
CA VAL A 80 0.13 9.17 6.43
C VAL A 80 1.52 8.64 6.18
N PHE A 81 1.69 7.95 5.06
CA PHE A 81 3.00 7.48 4.60
C PHE A 81 3.68 8.54 3.76
N THR A 82 4.98 8.77 4.03
CA THR A 82 5.80 9.73 3.27
C THR A 82 7.07 9.06 2.78
N THR A 83 7.47 9.36 1.53
CA THR A 83 8.69 8.82 0.94
C THR A 83 9.25 9.76 -0.14
N ASN A 84 10.58 9.65 -0.40
CA ASN A 84 11.27 10.33 -1.50
C ASN A 84 11.70 9.36 -2.62
N SER A 85 11.33 8.08 -2.51
CA SER A 85 11.59 7.03 -3.52
C SER A 85 10.49 6.00 -3.48
N ASP A 86 10.38 5.16 -4.53
CA ASP A 86 9.45 4.03 -4.52
C ASP A 86 9.67 3.17 -3.30
N THR A 87 8.66 3.06 -2.46
CA THR A 87 8.76 2.35 -1.19
C THR A 87 7.57 1.43 -1.00
N THR A 88 7.83 0.20 -0.60
CA THR A 88 6.78 -0.74 -0.16
C THR A 88 6.85 -0.85 1.35
N TYR A 89 5.79 -0.43 2.02
CA TYR A 89 5.60 -0.61 3.45
C TYR A 89 4.85 -1.91 3.70
N THR A 90 5.40 -2.78 4.56
CA THR A 90 4.72 -3.99 5.01
C THR A 90 4.03 -3.69 6.34
N ILE A 91 2.72 -3.67 6.30
CA ILE A 91 1.87 -3.47 7.47
C ILE A 91 1.62 -4.83 8.12
N SER A 92 1.82 -4.94 9.43
CA SER A 92 1.49 -6.13 10.19
C SER A 92 0.59 -5.81 11.38
N LEU A 93 -0.38 -6.68 11.60
CA LEU A 93 -1.29 -6.68 12.74
C LEU A 93 -1.11 -7.99 13.51
N ILE A 94 -0.78 -7.87 14.79
CA ILE A 94 -0.80 -8.98 15.74
C ILE A 94 -2.03 -8.80 16.62
N ALA A 95 -2.85 -9.83 16.72
CA ALA A 95 -3.96 -9.92 17.67
C ALA A 95 -3.60 -10.87 18.81
N GLU A 96 -3.87 -10.48 20.04
CA GLU A 96 -3.50 -11.23 21.25
C GLU A 96 -4.69 -11.40 22.17
N ASN A 97 -4.84 -12.60 22.75
CA ASN A 97 -5.72 -12.91 23.88
C ASN A 97 -5.05 -13.95 24.79
N GLU A 98 -5.76 -14.41 25.83
CA GLU A 98 -5.26 -15.43 26.78
C GLU A 98 -4.84 -16.77 26.14
N CYS A 99 -5.39 -17.10 24.96
CA CYS A 99 -5.03 -18.33 24.23
C CYS A 99 -3.72 -18.19 23.44
N GLY A 100 -3.29 -16.95 23.10
CA GLY A 100 -2.06 -16.67 22.38
C GLY A 100 -2.17 -15.53 21.39
N THR A 101 -1.29 -15.53 20.38
CA THR A 101 -1.19 -14.48 19.37
C THR A 101 -1.27 -15.08 17.97
N ASP A 102 -1.80 -14.29 17.02
CA ASP A 102 -1.73 -14.59 15.59
C ASP A 102 -1.45 -13.28 14.81
N THR A 103 -0.97 -13.40 13.56
CA THR A 103 -0.48 -12.26 12.76
C THR A 103 -1.05 -12.26 11.35
N SER A 104 -1.46 -11.07 10.90
CA SER A 104 -1.84 -10.79 9.51
C SER A 104 -0.96 -9.68 8.96
N ALA A 105 -0.66 -9.71 7.63
CA ALA A 105 0.14 -8.67 6.98
C ALA A 105 -0.38 -8.33 5.58
N SER A 106 -0.12 -7.07 5.16
CA SER A 106 -0.42 -6.54 3.83
C SER A 106 0.66 -5.54 3.43
N ASN A 107 0.73 -5.19 2.12
CA ASN A 107 1.68 -4.23 1.60
C ASN A 107 0.97 -2.99 1.06
N ILE A 108 1.60 -1.81 1.26
CA ILE A 108 1.21 -0.54 0.66
C ILE A 108 2.40 0.00 -0.12
N ILE A 109 2.18 0.37 -1.39
CA ILE A 109 3.21 0.93 -2.26
C ILE A 109 3.03 2.44 -2.31
N VAL A 110 4.05 3.18 -1.92
CA VAL A 110 4.05 4.65 -1.95
C VAL A 110 5.11 5.16 -2.91
N TYR A 111 4.67 5.94 -3.88
CA TYR A 111 5.53 6.60 -4.87
C TYR A 111 5.92 8.00 -4.40
N PRO A 112 7.09 8.53 -4.77
CA PRO A 112 7.47 9.90 -4.43
C PRO A 112 6.54 10.92 -5.10
N ASP A 113 6.36 12.07 -4.47
CA ASP A 113 5.51 13.18 -4.94
C ASP A 113 6.09 13.93 -6.16
N GLN A 114 7.38 13.73 -6.45
CA GLN A 114 8.08 14.57 -7.45
C GLN A 114 8.15 13.89 -8.82
N VAL A 115 7.54 14.57 -9.81
CA VAL A 115 7.82 14.34 -11.23
C VAL A 115 8.61 15.53 -11.75
N THR A 116 9.83 15.29 -12.25
CA THR A 116 10.67 16.33 -12.84
C THR A 116 11.03 15.91 -14.27
N ALA A 117 10.58 16.69 -15.26
CA ALA A 117 10.96 16.51 -16.66
C ALA A 117 12.33 17.10 -16.91
N PHE A 118 13.26 16.30 -17.42
CA PHE A 118 14.58 16.75 -17.85
C PHE A 118 15.10 15.91 -19.01
N PHE A 119 15.64 16.58 -20.04
CA PHE A 119 16.30 15.91 -21.17
C PHE A 119 17.51 16.69 -21.64
N THR A 120 18.38 16.02 -22.38
CA THR A 120 19.49 16.62 -23.12
C THR A 120 19.45 16.17 -24.56
N THR A 121 20.15 16.91 -25.42
CA THR A 121 20.36 16.57 -26.84
C THR A 121 21.85 16.50 -27.13
N ASP A 122 22.22 15.68 -28.13
CA ASP A 122 23.60 15.61 -28.63
C ASP A 122 23.97 16.84 -29.48
N THR A 123 23.00 17.47 -30.13
CA THR A 123 23.19 18.71 -30.88
C THR A 123 21.95 19.61 -30.83
N THR A 124 22.13 20.92 -30.99
CA THR A 124 21.07 21.92 -31.07
C THR A 124 21.07 22.70 -32.38
N SER A 125 21.98 22.37 -33.33
CA SER A 125 22.08 23.02 -34.62
C SER A 125 22.85 22.16 -35.62
N GLY A 126 22.52 22.31 -36.90
CA GLY A 126 23.16 21.57 -38.00
C GLY A 126 22.51 21.88 -39.32
N CYS A 127 22.99 21.17 -40.39
CA CYS A 127 22.40 21.25 -41.74
C CYS A 127 21.29 20.19 -41.88
N GLN A 128 20.26 20.53 -42.65
CA GLN A 128 19.19 19.57 -43.00
C GLN A 128 19.70 18.49 -43.96
N PRO A 129 19.23 17.24 -43.82
CA PRO A 129 18.44 16.70 -42.70
C PRO A 129 19.29 16.59 -41.44
N LEU A 130 18.76 17.05 -40.30
CA LEU A 130 19.45 17.03 -39.02
C LEU A 130 18.85 15.97 -38.12
N GLU A 131 19.61 14.93 -37.84
CA GLU A 131 19.26 13.91 -36.85
C GLU A 131 19.70 14.40 -35.44
N VAL A 132 18.79 14.34 -34.47
CA VAL A 132 19.02 14.73 -33.09
C VAL A 132 18.61 13.61 -32.17
N ASN A 133 19.49 13.25 -31.23
CA ASN A 133 19.23 12.27 -30.18
C ASN A 133 18.78 13.00 -28.91
N PHE A 134 17.60 12.65 -28.41
CA PHE A 134 17.02 13.18 -27.18
C PHE A 134 17.16 12.14 -26.08
N GLN A 135 17.98 12.45 -25.06
CA GLN A 135 18.23 11.61 -23.90
C GLN A 135 17.37 12.09 -22.72
N ASN A 136 16.53 11.19 -22.19
CA ASN A 136 15.68 11.47 -21.05
C ASN A 136 16.42 11.21 -19.72
N PHE A 137 16.33 12.16 -18.81
CA PHE A 137 16.85 12.10 -17.43
C PHE A 137 15.78 12.53 -16.41
N SER A 138 14.50 12.40 -16.76
CA SER A 138 13.39 12.73 -15.87
C SER A 138 13.39 11.84 -14.63
N ILE A 139 12.93 12.40 -13.51
CA ILE A 139 12.82 11.73 -12.22
C ILE A 139 11.33 11.57 -11.88
N GLY A 140 10.97 10.42 -11.34
CA GLY A 140 9.61 10.06 -10.93
C GLY A 140 9.36 8.57 -11.12
N SER A 141 8.24 8.07 -10.64
CA SER A 141 7.81 6.69 -10.76
C SER A 141 6.65 6.54 -11.73
N GLY A 142 6.64 5.44 -12.49
CA GLY A 142 5.54 5.13 -13.42
C GLY A 142 5.40 6.12 -14.58
N LEU A 143 6.48 6.79 -14.98
CA LEU A 143 6.47 7.90 -15.92
C LEU A 143 5.95 7.51 -17.30
N ILE A 144 5.05 8.35 -17.83
CA ILE A 144 4.57 8.33 -19.21
C ILE A 144 5.14 9.56 -19.93
N TYR A 145 5.61 9.37 -21.17
CA TYR A 145 6.34 10.40 -21.92
C TYR A 145 5.57 10.85 -23.15
N SER A 146 5.72 12.13 -23.49
CA SER A 146 5.23 12.71 -24.72
C SER A 146 6.20 13.78 -25.24
N TRP A 147 6.63 13.62 -26.49
CA TRP A 147 7.45 14.58 -27.23
C TRP A 147 6.62 15.23 -28.33
N ASP A 148 6.72 16.54 -28.45
CA ASP A 148 6.35 17.30 -29.63
C ASP A 148 7.61 17.99 -30.16
N PHE A 149 8.03 17.67 -31.39
CA PHE A 149 9.26 18.21 -31.97
C PHE A 149 9.10 19.58 -32.60
N GLY A 150 7.86 20.13 -32.62
CA GLY A 150 7.55 21.45 -33.16
C GLY A 150 7.53 21.51 -34.69
N ASP A 151 7.66 20.40 -35.38
CA ASP A 151 7.57 20.25 -36.84
C ASP A 151 6.34 19.46 -37.29
N GLY A 152 5.43 19.14 -36.34
CA GLY A 152 4.23 18.33 -36.56
C GLY A 152 4.42 16.85 -36.25
N ASN A 153 5.61 16.41 -35.88
CA ASN A 153 5.92 15.06 -35.46
C ASN A 153 5.97 14.93 -33.94
N SER A 154 5.71 13.73 -33.43
CA SER A 154 5.68 13.42 -32.00
C SER A 154 6.23 12.04 -31.68
N SER A 155 6.56 11.77 -30.40
CA SER A 155 6.97 10.47 -29.90
C SER A 155 6.45 10.26 -28.46
N VAL A 156 6.28 8.98 -28.05
CA VAL A 156 5.93 8.60 -26.67
C VAL A 156 7.03 7.78 -25.99
N SER A 157 8.20 7.65 -26.64
CA SER A 157 9.34 6.93 -26.08
C SER A 157 10.06 7.78 -25.04
N GLY A 158 10.59 7.14 -23.98
CA GLY A 158 11.37 7.86 -22.98
C GLY A 158 12.59 8.58 -23.60
N THR A 159 13.44 7.81 -24.30
CA THR A 159 14.55 8.32 -25.11
C THR A 159 14.18 8.13 -26.57
N THR A 160 14.49 9.11 -27.46
CA THR A 160 14.09 9.07 -28.87
C THR A 160 15.10 9.80 -29.76
N THR A 161 15.10 9.41 -31.03
CA THR A 161 15.82 10.14 -32.11
C THR A 161 14.80 10.73 -33.07
N HIS A 162 15.04 11.95 -33.53
CA HIS A 162 14.20 12.62 -34.52
C HIS A 162 15.04 13.28 -35.62
N VAL A 163 14.53 13.27 -36.85
CA VAL A 163 15.17 13.91 -38.02
C VAL A 163 14.36 15.12 -38.44
N PHE A 164 14.99 16.29 -38.42
CA PHE A 164 14.43 17.54 -38.93
C PHE A 164 14.81 17.71 -40.41
N ASP A 165 13.86 17.47 -41.29
CA ASP A 165 14.06 17.46 -42.76
C ASP A 165 14.06 18.84 -43.39
N SER A 166 13.59 19.87 -42.69
CA SER A 166 13.49 21.25 -43.20
C SER A 166 14.32 22.20 -42.35
N ALA A 167 14.78 23.28 -42.97
CA ALA A 167 15.47 24.36 -42.27
C ALA A 167 14.47 25.18 -41.46
N GLY A 168 14.82 25.47 -40.20
CA GLY A 168 13.99 26.25 -39.29
C GLY A 168 14.51 26.23 -37.87
N THR A 169 13.76 26.86 -36.98
CA THR A 169 13.94 26.76 -35.54
C THR A 169 12.73 26.02 -34.99
N PHE A 170 12.94 24.88 -34.33
CA PHE A 170 11.89 24.04 -33.79
C PHE A 170 11.90 24.12 -32.27
N ASN A 171 10.72 24.36 -31.67
CA ASN A 171 10.55 24.35 -30.24
C ASN A 171 10.12 22.93 -29.84
N VAL A 172 11.04 22.19 -29.25
CA VAL A 172 10.75 20.82 -28.78
C VAL A 172 10.17 20.91 -27.38
N GLN A 173 9.01 20.29 -27.19
CA GLN A 173 8.36 20.12 -25.91
C GLN A 173 8.44 18.67 -25.45
N PHE A 174 8.83 18.46 -24.21
CA PHE A 174 8.83 17.18 -23.54
C PHE A 174 7.95 17.24 -22.30
N VAL A 175 6.96 16.38 -22.24
CA VAL A 175 6.01 16.28 -21.12
C VAL A 175 6.15 14.91 -20.49
N VAL A 176 6.15 14.89 -19.16
CA VAL A 176 6.23 13.71 -18.33
C VAL A 176 5.03 13.72 -17.37
N HIS A 177 4.33 12.59 -17.31
CA HIS A 177 3.18 12.39 -16.45
C HIS A 177 3.43 11.24 -15.51
#